data_5eb4faa460cda0b8ca10b672b0b42c31
#
_entry.id   5eb4faa460cda0b8ca10b672b0b42c31
#
_cell.length_a   1.000
_cell.length_b   1.000
_cell.length_c   1.000
_cell.angle_alpha   90.00
_cell.angle_beta   90.00
_cell.angle_gamma   90.00
#
_symmetry.space_group_name_H-M   'P 1'
#
loop_
_entity.id
_entity.type
_entity.pdbx_description
1 polymer ?
#
loop_
_entity_poly.entity_id
_entity_poly.type
_entity_poly.pdbx_seq_one_letter_code
_entity_poly.pdbx_strand_id
1 'polypeptide(L)'
;MSLIDTWAATGAGAYSLSENGLYTVQAWHHFLSALTPNGVFTVSRWFNPKDITETGRLVSLAAAALRAEGTARPRNHLFLARSENLGTLIVAKSPFTAEELAQLRAEATGLGFNVVLSPDRQDESSVLAQIIEARTPEALGALSARLHRDVSVTTDDRPFFFNQLNTLDSASIRLAVTARQGILKGNLLATATLLTIVGFSGLLVLFTMIFPALPAVRQTSVALARLGTLYFLLIGLGFMFVEIGLIQRLSTFLGHPVYALAIGLFGIILSTGIGSLVSEQLPLGSSPRIVVWATLVAVYLLVLPFWFPAAIAAFEGGSLLVRALVSLVAIVPSGLLMGFGFPAGMRLVNAIDARPTPWFWAVNGAAGVLAAGTAVAISIAFSINVSLWVGATCYVLLAPIGIALVATSRGRARSLIAAETAEPARIGV
;
A
#
# COMPACT_ATOMS: atom_id res chain seq x y z
N MET A 1 -14.46 -11.32 -18.95
CA MET A 1 -13.50 -10.25 -18.57
C MET A 1 -12.27 -10.34 -19.48
N SER A 2 -12.13 -9.50 -20.47
CA SER A 2 -11.09 -9.67 -21.48
C SER A 2 -10.43 -8.34 -21.76
N LEU A 3 -9.13 -8.20 -21.44
CA LEU A 3 -8.29 -7.02 -21.70
C LEU A 3 -8.96 -5.68 -21.30
N ILE A 4 -9.64 -5.68 -20.16
CA ILE A 4 -10.41 -4.52 -19.67
C ILE A 4 -9.56 -3.44 -19.01
N ASP A 5 -8.26 -3.63 -18.96
CA ASP A 5 -7.36 -2.68 -18.34
C ASP A 5 -7.20 -1.43 -19.20
N THR A 6 -7.14 -0.28 -18.56
CA THR A 6 -6.88 0.97 -19.26
C THR A 6 -5.42 1.02 -19.71
N TRP A 7 -5.20 0.96 -21.02
CA TRP A 7 -3.88 1.11 -21.64
C TRP A 7 -3.28 2.53 -21.49
N ALA A 8 -4.03 3.46 -20.88
CA ALA A 8 -3.58 4.83 -20.65
C ALA A 8 -2.31 4.92 -19.77
N ALA A 9 -2.03 3.90 -18.97
CA ALA A 9 -0.83 3.81 -18.12
C ALA A 9 0.27 2.92 -18.69
N THR A 10 0.25 2.61 -19.99
CA THR A 10 1.20 1.68 -20.63
C THR A 10 2.60 2.26 -20.81
N GLY A 11 2.75 3.58 -20.70
CA GLY A 11 4.06 4.22 -20.74
C GLY A 11 4.97 3.67 -19.63
N ALA A 12 6.11 3.08 -20.01
CA ALA A 12 7.14 2.58 -19.11
C ALA A 12 6.68 1.52 -18.09
N GLY A 13 5.58 0.78 -18.35
CA GLY A 13 5.08 -0.26 -17.44
C GLY A 13 4.36 0.26 -16.20
N ALA A 14 3.94 1.53 -16.17
CA ALA A 14 3.33 2.19 -15.02
C ALA A 14 2.09 1.46 -14.46
N TYR A 15 1.37 0.70 -15.29
CA TYR A 15 0.25 -0.16 -14.88
C TYR A 15 0.64 -1.20 -13.81
N SER A 16 1.92 -1.55 -13.70
CA SER A 16 2.42 -2.50 -12.71
C SER A 16 2.54 -1.91 -11.30
N LEU A 17 2.44 -0.60 -11.16
CA LEU A 17 2.51 0.13 -9.89
C LEU A 17 1.12 0.51 -9.36
N SER A 18 0.05 0.30 -10.16
CA SER A 18 -1.31 0.63 -9.76
C SER A 18 -2.05 -0.57 -9.17
N GLU A 19 -2.96 -0.28 -8.25
CA GLU A 19 -3.87 -1.25 -7.65
C GLU A 19 -4.86 -1.75 -8.70
N ASN A 20 -5.09 -3.07 -8.72
CA ASN A 20 -6.03 -3.70 -9.64
C ASN A 20 -7.00 -4.62 -8.91
N GLY A 21 -8.07 -4.04 -8.35
CA GLY A 21 -9.07 -4.75 -7.56
C GLY A 21 -9.85 -5.83 -8.30
N LEU A 22 -9.86 -5.83 -9.64
CA LEU A 22 -10.52 -6.88 -10.42
C LEU A 22 -9.74 -8.21 -10.46
N TYR A 23 -8.46 -8.18 -10.10
CA TYR A 23 -7.59 -9.35 -10.10
C TYR A 23 -7.14 -9.71 -8.68
N THR A 24 -8.08 -9.78 -7.74
CA THR A 24 -7.85 -10.24 -6.36
C THR A 24 -8.69 -11.49 -6.08
N VAL A 25 -8.28 -12.29 -5.10
CA VAL A 25 -9.05 -13.47 -4.67
C VAL A 25 -10.45 -13.08 -4.21
N GLN A 26 -10.57 -11.96 -3.51
CA GLN A 26 -11.83 -11.44 -3.01
C GLN A 26 -12.77 -11.11 -4.18
N ALA A 27 -12.29 -10.37 -5.19
CA ALA A 27 -13.11 -10.06 -6.36
C ALA A 27 -13.53 -11.34 -7.12
N TRP A 28 -12.62 -12.30 -7.29
CA TRP A 28 -12.95 -13.54 -8.01
C TRP A 28 -13.88 -14.46 -7.22
N HIS A 29 -13.77 -14.47 -5.89
CA HIS A 29 -14.75 -15.13 -5.04
C HIS A 29 -16.16 -14.55 -5.28
N HIS A 30 -16.29 -13.20 -5.35
CA HIS A 30 -17.57 -12.57 -5.71
C HIS A 30 -18.06 -12.96 -7.09
N PHE A 31 -17.19 -12.96 -8.11
CA PHE A 31 -17.58 -13.36 -9.45
C PHE A 31 -18.10 -14.82 -9.47
N LEU A 32 -17.39 -15.72 -8.81
CA LEU A 32 -17.79 -17.13 -8.73
C LEU A 32 -19.06 -17.33 -7.90
N SER A 33 -19.23 -16.62 -6.78
CA SER A 33 -20.43 -16.73 -5.94
C SER A 33 -21.69 -16.24 -6.67
N ALA A 34 -21.57 -15.25 -7.54
CA ALA A 34 -22.67 -14.72 -8.35
C ALA A 34 -23.07 -15.62 -9.54
N LEU A 35 -22.26 -16.62 -9.90
CA LEU A 35 -22.59 -17.55 -10.96
C LEU A 35 -23.65 -18.56 -10.53
N THR A 36 -24.50 -18.97 -11.47
CA THR A 36 -25.35 -20.16 -11.33
C THR A 36 -24.48 -21.42 -11.17
N PRO A 37 -25.02 -22.55 -10.69
CA PRO A 37 -24.23 -23.77 -10.51
C PRO A 37 -23.45 -24.24 -11.77
N ASN A 38 -24.04 -24.06 -12.96
CA ASN A 38 -23.41 -24.41 -14.24
C ASN A 38 -22.79 -23.17 -14.93
N GLY A 39 -22.63 -22.07 -14.21
CA GLY A 39 -22.07 -20.83 -14.74
C GLY A 39 -20.57 -20.94 -14.94
N VAL A 40 -20.08 -20.19 -15.93
CA VAL A 40 -18.64 -20.08 -16.24
C VAL A 40 -18.23 -18.62 -16.21
N PHE A 41 -16.99 -18.38 -15.79
CA PHE A 41 -16.33 -17.08 -15.81
C PHE A 41 -15.13 -17.16 -16.75
N THR A 42 -15.02 -16.21 -17.68
CA THR A 42 -13.95 -16.23 -18.68
C THR A 42 -13.05 -14.98 -18.56
N VAL A 43 -11.75 -15.21 -18.68
CA VAL A 43 -10.73 -14.14 -18.65
C VAL A 43 -9.71 -14.39 -19.75
N SER A 44 -9.52 -13.38 -20.61
CA SER A 44 -8.48 -13.41 -21.64
C SER A 44 -7.36 -12.45 -21.31
N ARG A 45 -6.11 -12.97 -21.35
CA ARG A 45 -4.89 -12.20 -21.07
C ARG A 45 -3.77 -12.57 -22.04
N TRP A 46 -2.74 -11.74 -22.08
CA TRP A 46 -1.55 -12.05 -22.85
C TRP A 46 -0.91 -13.35 -22.37
N PHE A 47 -0.58 -14.21 -23.31
CA PHE A 47 0.03 -15.51 -23.10
C PHE A 47 1.34 -15.61 -23.89
N ASN A 48 2.40 -16.03 -23.23
CA ASN A 48 3.64 -16.38 -23.89
C ASN A 48 4.04 -17.82 -23.43
N PRO A 49 4.17 -18.80 -24.34
CA PRO A 49 4.55 -20.16 -23.98
C PRO A 49 5.90 -20.25 -23.26
N LYS A 50 6.80 -19.33 -23.54
CA LYS A 50 8.14 -19.25 -22.93
C LYS A 50 8.16 -18.43 -21.64
N ASP A 51 7.11 -17.67 -21.38
CA ASP A 51 6.99 -16.75 -20.26
C ASP A 51 5.53 -16.72 -19.76
N ILE A 52 5.21 -17.64 -18.84
CA ILE A 52 3.85 -17.85 -18.33
C ILE A 52 3.47 -16.88 -17.19
N THR A 53 4.11 -15.74 -17.08
CA THR A 53 3.98 -14.80 -15.97
C THR A 53 2.53 -14.38 -15.70
N GLU A 54 1.88 -13.65 -16.61
CA GLU A 54 0.49 -13.22 -16.42
C GLU A 54 -0.46 -14.40 -16.28
N THR A 55 -0.32 -15.38 -17.17
CA THR A 55 -1.16 -16.57 -17.17
C THR A 55 -0.91 -17.44 -15.93
N GLY A 56 0.34 -17.58 -15.49
CA GLY A 56 0.67 -18.28 -14.25
C GLY A 56 -0.02 -17.64 -13.04
N ARG A 57 0.05 -16.33 -12.92
CA ARG A 57 -0.62 -15.59 -11.85
C ARG A 57 -2.15 -15.65 -11.96
N LEU A 58 -2.68 -15.64 -13.18
CA LEU A 58 -4.11 -15.81 -13.42
C LEU A 58 -4.61 -17.18 -12.95
N VAL A 59 -3.84 -18.24 -13.22
CA VAL A 59 -4.15 -19.62 -12.77
C VAL A 59 -4.00 -19.73 -11.25
N SER A 60 -3.00 -19.10 -10.64
CA SER A 60 -2.88 -19.01 -9.16
C SER A 60 -4.12 -18.38 -8.55
N LEU A 61 -4.57 -17.27 -9.12
CA LEU A 61 -5.75 -16.54 -8.66
C LEU A 61 -7.02 -17.39 -8.80
N ALA A 62 -7.22 -18.04 -9.96
CA ALA A 62 -8.35 -18.93 -10.20
C ALA A 62 -8.40 -20.09 -9.20
N ALA A 63 -7.24 -20.76 -9.00
CA ALA A 63 -7.15 -21.87 -8.07
C ALA A 63 -7.43 -21.45 -6.62
N ALA A 64 -6.95 -20.26 -6.22
CA ALA A 64 -7.20 -19.72 -4.89
C ALA A 64 -8.68 -19.34 -4.68
N ALA A 65 -9.30 -18.67 -5.66
CA ALA A 65 -10.71 -18.30 -5.60
C ALA A 65 -11.63 -19.53 -5.54
N LEU A 66 -11.36 -20.56 -6.34
CA LEU A 66 -12.09 -21.83 -6.30
C LEU A 66 -11.95 -22.52 -4.93
N ARG A 67 -10.76 -22.48 -4.32
CA ARG A 67 -10.56 -23.03 -2.96
C ARG A 67 -11.34 -22.24 -1.91
N ALA A 68 -11.41 -20.91 -2.05
CA ALA A 68 -12.23 -20.08 -1.17
C ALA A 68 -13.73 -20.44 -1.27
N GLU A 69 -14.20 -20.90 -2.44
CA GLU A 69 -15.55 -21.49 -2.64
C GLU A 69 -15.68 -22.93 -2.10
N GLY A 70 -14.65 -23.51 -1.49
CA GLY A 70 -14.67 -24.88 -0.96
C GLY A 70 -14.28 -25.96 -1.96
N THR A 71 -13.80 -25.63 -3.15
CA THR A 71 -13.40 -26.59 -4.16
C THR A 71 -12.12 -27.34 -3.78
N ALA A 72 -12.20 -28.66 -3.61
CA ALA A 72 -11.05 -29.50 -3.24
C ALA A 72 -10.05 -29.69 -4.39
N ARG A 73 -10.52 -29.72 -5.63
CA ARG A 73 -9.73 -29.98 -6.84
C ARG A 73 -9.95 -28.88 -7.89
N PRO A 74 -9.32 -27.68 -7.73
CA PRO A 74 -9.51 -26.55 -8.67
C PRO A 74 -9.25 -26.92 -10.13
N ARG A 75 -8.33 -27.85 -10.40
CA ARG A 75 -8.00 -28.29 -11.75
C ARG A 75 -9.23 -28.74 -12.56
N ASN A 76 -10.20 -29.40 -11.91
CA ASN A 76 -11.41 -29.90 -12.58
C ASN A 76 -12.34 -28.77 -13.06
N HIS A 77 -12.08 -27.54 -12.66
CA HIS A 77 -12.87 -26.35 -12.96
C HIS A 77 -12.16 -25.39 -13.94
N LEU A 78 -10.96 -25.74 -14.43
CA LEU A 78 -10.13 -24.84 -15.22
C LEU A 78 -9.89 -25.41 -16.62
N PHE A 79 -10.14 -24.56 -17.62
CA PHE A 79 -9.78 -24.84 -19.01
C PHE A 79 -9.08 -23.60 -19.59
N LEU A 80 -7.90 -23.79 -20.18
CA LEU A 80 -7.13 -22.70 -20.80
C LEU A 80 -6.81 -23.06 -22.24
N ALA A 81 -7.28 -22.25 -23.15
CA ALA A 81 -6.92 -22.30 -24.56
C ALA A 81 -6.21 -21.02 -24.98
N ARG A 82 -5.33 -21.09 -25.97
CA ARG A 82 -4.62 -19.95 -26.53
C ARG A 82 -4.78 -19.85 -28.04
N SER A 83 -4.85 -18.62 -28.51
CA SER A 83 -4.65 -18.26 -29.93
C SER A 83 -3.48 -17.28 -29.98
N GLU A 84 -2.44 -17.63 -30.73
CA GLU A 84 -1.20 -16.84 -30.79
C GLU A 84 -0.66 -16.45 -29.39
N ASN A 85 -0.70 -15.14 -29.08
CA ASN A 85 -0.23 -14.57 -27.81
C ASN A 85 -1.37 -14.22 -26.84
N LEU A 86 -2.59 -14.74 -27.04
CA LEU A 86 -3.74 -14.52 -26.18
C LEU A 86 -4.19 -15.84 -25.57
N GLY A 87 -4.20 -15.93 -24.24
CA GLY A 87 -4.74 -17.05 -23.49
C GLY A 87 -6.10 -16.70 -22.89
N THR A 88 -7.09 -17.57 -23.11
CA THR A 88 -8.41 -17.48 -22.50
C THR A 88 -8.58 -18.57 -21.46
N LEU A 89 -8.67 -18.17 -20.20
CA LEU A 89 -8.99 -19.05 -19.08
C LEU A 89 -10.49 -19.07 -18.88
N ILE A 90 -11.07 -20.27 -18.85
CA ILE A 90 -12.46 -20.53 -18.48
C ILE A 90 -12.43 -21.16 -17.10
N VAL A 91 -13.17 -20.57 -16.16
CA VAL A 91 -13.33 -21.04 -14.78
C VAL A 91 -14.79 -21.41 -14.59
N ALA A 92 -15.07 -22.68 -14.36
CA ALA A 92 -16.42 -23.18 -14.12
C ALA A 92 -16.71 -23.27 -12.63
N LYS A 93 -17.95 -22.95 -12.23
CA LYS A 93 -18.39 -23.09 -10.83
C LYS A 93 -18.51 -24.56 -10.42
N SER A 94 -19.03 -25.41 -11.30
CA SER A 94 -19.04 -26.87 -11.16
C SER A 94 -17.90 -27.52 -11.94
N PRO A 95 -17.43 -28.72 -11.56
CA PRO A 95 -16.43 -29.44 -12.34
C PRO A 95 -16.92 -29.68 -13.78
N PHE A 96 -16.04 -29.51 -14.76
CA PHE A 96 -16.36 -29.85 -16.15
C PHE A 96 -16.68 -31.32 -16.32
N THR A 97 -17.75 -31.61 -17.05
CA THR A 97 -18.08 -32.99 -17.48
C THR A 97 -17.21 -33.41 -18.66
N ALA A 98 -17.15 -34.74 -18.94
CA ALA A 98 -16.41 -35.25 -20.08
C ALA A 98 -16.98 -34.72 -21.42
N GLU A 99 -18.30 -34.52 -21.49
CA GLU A 99 -18.99 -34.00 -22.68
C GLU A 99 -18.62 -32.56 -22.93
N GLU A 100 -18.68 -31.71 -21.89
CA GLU A 100 -18.27 -30.30 -21.98
C GLU A 100 -16.80 -30.14 -22.38
N LEU A 101 -15.90 -30.99 -21.84
CA LEU A 101 -14.50 -30.98 -22.22
C LEU A 101 -14.27 -31.43 -23.69
N ALA A 102 -15.04 -32.40 -24.16
CA ALA A 102 -15.00 -32.83 -25.55
C ALA A 102 -15.47 -31.71 -26.48
N GLN A 103 -16.56 -31.02 -26.13
CA GLN A 103 -17.07 -29.87 -26.88
C GLN A 103 -16.10 -28.72 -26.88
N LEU A 104 -15.57 -28.31 -25.72
CA LEU A 104 -14.61 -27.19 -25.60
C LEU A 104 -13.34 -27.46 -26.44
N ARG A 105 -12.89 -28.72 -26.51
CA ARG A 105 -11.75 -29.08 -27.36
C ARG A 105 -12.07 -29.09 -28.85
N ALA A 106 -13.23 -29.57 -29.22
CA ALA A 106 -13.68 -29.54 -30.60
C ALA A 106 -13.77 -28.08 -31.11
N GLU A 107 -14.41 -27.21 -30.35
CA GLU A 107 -14.52 -25.79 -30.66
C GLU A 107 -13.14 -25.10 -30.70
N ALA A 108 -12.28 -25.34 -29.69
CA ALA A 108 -10.93 -24.80 -29.67
C ALA A 108 -10.13 -25.21 -30.91
N THR A 109 -10.21 -26.50 -31.29
CA THR A 109 -9.53 -27.02 -32.49
C THR A 109 -10.12 -26.44 -33.78
N GLY A 110 -11.46 -26.36 -33.88
CA GLY A 110 -12.16 -25.78 -35.04
C GLY A 110 -11.79 -24.30 -35.27
N LEU A 111 -11.55 -23.55 -34.17
CA LEU A 111 -11.13 -22.15 -34.22
C LEU A 111 -9.60 -21.98 -34.30
N GLY A 112 -8.83 -23.06 -34.40
CA GLY A 112 -7.37 -23.00 -34.47
C GLY A 112 -6.68 -22.64 -33.13
N PHE A 113 -7.37 -22.83 -32.00
CA PHE A 113 -6.80 -22.56 -30.68
C PHE A 113 -6.05 -23.80 -30.17
N ASN A 114 -4.96 -23.55 -29.43
CA ASN A 114 -4.22 -24.61 -28.75
C ASN A 114 -4.68 -24.74 -27.29
N VAL A 115 -5.12 -25.94 -26.86
CA VAL A 115 -5.46 -26.19 -25.46
C VAL A 115 -4.18 -26.34 -24.65
N VAL A 116 -4.02 -25.47 -23.65
CA VAL A 116 -2.82 -25.38 -22.77
C VAL A 116 -3.06 -26.12 -21.45
N LEU A 117 -4.27 -25.97 -20.86
CA LEU A 117 -4.66 -26.59 -19.60
C LEU A 117 -6.08 -27.19 -19.78
N SER A 118 -6.24 -28.44 -19.37
CA SER A 118 -7.55 -29.09 -19.32
C SER A 118 -7.56 -30.12 -18.16
N PRO A 119 -8.71 -30.36 -17.52
CA PRO A 119 -8.83 -31.33 -16.42
C PRO A 119 -8.31 -32.73 -16.74
N ASP A 120 -8.55 -33.19 -17.94
CA ASP A 120 -8.23 -34.54 -18.43
C ASP A 120 -6.83 -34.67 -19.07
N ARG A 121 -6.08 -33.58 -19.20
CA ARG A 121 -4.68 -33.61 -19.63
C ARG A 121 -3.77 -33.57 -18.41
N GLN A 122 -3.17 -34.73 -18.11
CA GLN A 122 -2.23 -34.86 -16.98
C GLN A 122 -0.79 -34.53 -17.43
N ASP A 123 -0.48 -33.27 -17.59
CA ASP A 123 0.91 -32.82 -17.60
C ASP A 123 1.26 -32.24 -16.23
N GLU A 124 1.56 -33.14 -15.28
CA GLU A 124 1.94 -32.80 -13.91
C GLU A 124 3.28 -32.03 -13.85
N SER A 125 4.09 -32.16 -14.88
CA SER A 125 5.39 -31.49 -14.99
C SER A 125 5.25 -30.03 -15.40
N SER A 126 4.10 -29.63 -15.93
CA SER A 126 3.89 -28.23 -16.34
C SER A 126 3.89 -27.28 -15.16
N VAL A 127 4.46 -26.09 -15.35
CA VAL A 127 4.47 -25.04 -14.31
C VAL A 127 3.05 -24.65 -13.88
N LEU A 128 2.07 -24.67 -14.80
CA LEU A 128 0.68 -24.39 -14.47
C LEU A 128 0.08 -25.46 -13.54
N ALA A 129 0.40 -26.75 -13.75
CA ALA A 129 -0.02 -27.82 -12.85
C ALA A 129 0.59 -27.61 -11.44
N GLN A 130 1.89 -27.30 -11.35
CA GLN A 130 2.55 -27.02 -10.08
C GLN A 130 1.93 -25.82 -9.36
N ILE A 131 1.53 -24.78 -10.08
CA ILE A 131 0.81 -23.61 -9.53
C ILE A 131 -0.55 -24.05 -8.95
N ILE A 132 -1.31 -24.88 -9.67
CA ILE A 132 -2.62 -25.35 -9.21
C ILE A 132 -2.47 -26.25 -7.97
N GLU A 133 -1.45 -27.09 -7.90
CA GLU A 133 -1.22 -27.97 -6.75
C GLU A 133 -0.62 -27.25 -5.53
N ALA A 134 -0.02 -26.09 -5.71
CA ALA A 134 0.48 -25.28 -4.61
C ALA A 134 -0.71 -24.73 -3.79
N ARG A 135 -0.99 -25.35 -2.63
CA ARG A 135 -2.17 -25.08 -1.81
C ARG A 135 -1.96 -23.98 -0.77
N THR A 136 -0.71 -23.66 -0.45
CA THR A 136 -0.37 -22.69 0.59
C THR A 136 0.42 -21.52 0.01
N PRO A 137 0.37 -20.36 0.66
CA PRO A 137 1.19 -19.21 0.26
C PRO A 137 2.69 -19.54 0.23
N GLU A 138 3.17 -20.38 1.16
CA GLU A 138 4.58 -20.79 1.25
C GLU A 138 4.98 -21.65 0.03
N ALA A 139 4.11 -22.57 -0.40
CA ALA A 139 4.34 -23.39 -1.59
C ALA A 139 4.40 -22.53 -2.87
N LEU A 140 3.49 -21.55 -3.02
CA LEU A 140 3.53 -20.57 -4.12
C LEU A 140 4.76 -19.67 -4.02
N GLY A 141 5.16 -19.26 -2.82
CA GLY A 141 6.38 -18.50 -2.58
C GLY A 141 7.64 -19.25 -3.00
N ALA A 142 7.75 -20.55 -2.64
CA ALA A 142 8.86 -21.41 -3.06
C ALA A 142 8.89 -21.59 -4.59
N LEU A 143 7.72 -21.74 -5.20
CA LEU A 143 7.60 -21.81 -6.66
C LEU A 143 8.00 -20.49 -7.33
N SER A 144 7.55 -19.36 -6.80
CA SER A 144 7.94 -18.01 -7.26
C SER A 144 9.45 -17.80 -7.20
N ALA A 145 10.08 -18.22 -6.10
CA ALA A 145 11.54 -18.14 -5.95
C ALA A 145 12.27 -19.00 -7.00
N ARG A 146 11.80 -20.22 -7.26
CA ARG A 146 12.38 -21.11 -8.28
C ARG A 146 12.20 -20.58 -9.70
N LEU A 147 11.06 -19.94 -9.97
CA LEU A 147 10.77 -19.34 -11.28
C LEU A 147 11.42 -17.95 -11.44
N HIS A 148 11.95 -17.37 -10.36
CA HIS A 148 12.43 -16.00 -10.30
C HIS A 148 11.38 -14.97 -10.73
N ARG A 149 10.11 -15.25 -10.45
CA ARG A 149 8.93 -14.46 -10.82
C ARG A 149 7.84 -14.62 -9.78
N ASP A 150 7.21 -13.53 -9.42
CA ASP A 150 6.13 -13.59 -8.45
C ASP A 150 4.83 -14.13 -9.11
N VAL A 151 4.52 -15.37 -8.84
CA VAL A 151 3.26 -16.04 -9.21
C VAL A 151 2.32 -16.19 -8.00
N SER A 152 2.61 -15.48 -6.91
CA SER A 152 1.76 -15.46 -5.73
C SER A 152 0.37 -14.89 -6.04
N VAL A 153 -0.59 -15.26 -5.23
CA VAL A 153 -1.96 -14.81 -5.35
C VAL A 153 -2.07 -13.34 -4.95
N THR A 154 -2.78 -12.56 -5.75
CA THR A 154 -3.12 -11.17 -5.42
C THR A 154 -4.36 -11.10 -4.54
N THR A 155 -4.31 -10.22 -3.55
CA THR A 155 -5.39 -9.97 -2.58
C THR A 155 -5.68 -8.47 -2.53
N ASP A 156 -6.79 -8.07 -1.90
CA ASP A 156 -7.11 -6.66 -1.69
C ASP A 156 -6.08 -5.94 -0.80
N ASP A 157 -5.24 -6.70 -0.07
CA ASP A 157 -4.10 -6.14 0.67
C ASP A 157 -2.84 -5.99 -0.19
N ARG A 158 -2.75 -6.70 -1.32
CA ARG A 158 -1.67 -6.61 -2.29
C ARG A 158 -2.23 -6.71 -3.72
N PRO A 159 -2.98 -5.69 -4.20
CA PRO A 159 -3.73 -5.75 -5.46
C PRO A 159 -2.87 -5.43 -6.70
N PHE A 160 -1.59 -5.74 -6.69
CA PHE A 160 -0.64 -5.41 -7.76
C PHE A 160 -0.44 -6.60 -8.71
N PHE A 161 -1.52 -7.01 -9.40
CA PHE A 161 -1.52 -8.19 -10.26
C PHE A 161 -0.44 -8.16 -11.35
N PHE A 162 -0.17 -7.00 -11.93
CA PHE A 162 0.80 -6.85 -13.01
C PHE A 162 2.25 -6.68 -12.52
N ASN A 163 2.48 -6.50 -11.23
CA ASN A 163 3.83 -6.47 -10.68
C ASN A 163 4.27 -7.89 -10.31
N GLN A 164 5.12 -8.48 -11.12
CA GLN A 164 5.66 -9.83 -10.95
C GLN A 164 7.17 -9.85 -10.74
N LEU A 165 7.79 -8.66 -10.69
CA LEU A 165 9.20 -8.51 -10.39
C LEU A 165 9.43 -8.67 -8.88
N ASN A 166 10.20 -9.68 -8.49
CA ASN A 166 10.69 -9.76 -7.11
C ASN A 166 11.96 -8.91 -7.00
N THR A 167 11.83 -7.72 -6.43
CA THR A 167 12.95 -6.79 -6.26
C THR A 167 13.96 -7.24 -5.21
N LEU A 168 13.61 -8.20 -4.37
CA LEU A 168 14.52 -8.80 -3.38
C LEU A 168 15.30 -10.00 -3.95
N ASP A 169 14.94 -10.49 -5.13
CA ASP A 169 15.64 -11.58 -5.82
C ASP A 169 16.52 -11.06 -6.95
N SER A 170 17.84 -11.14 -6.77
CA SER A 170 18.82 -10.71 -7.77
C SER A 170 18.70 -11.45 -9.11
N ALA A 171 18.21 -12.69 -9.13
CA ALA A 171 18.00 -13.44 -10.36
C ALA A 171 16.74 -12.93 -11.10
N SER A 172 15.68 -12.57 -10.38
CA SER A 172 14.50 -11.89 -10.95
C SER A 172 14.90 -10.58 -11.63
N ILE A 173 15.72 -9.76 -10.97
CA ILE A 173 16.25 -8.50 -11.54
C ILE A 173 17.09 -8.79 -12.78
N ARG A 174 18.01 -9.76 -12.74
CA ARG A 174 18.81 -10.14 -13.92
C ARG A 174 17.96 -10.57 -15.09
N LEU A 175 16.93 -11.40 -14.86
CA LEU A 175 15.97 -11.79 -15.90
C LEU A 175 15.28 -10.57 -16.51
N ALA A 176 14.82 -9.63 -15.69
CA ALA A 176 14.16 -8.41 -16.15
C ALA A 176 15.11 -7.50 -16.94
N VAL A 177 16.39 -7.39 -16.54
CA VAL A 177 17.43 -6.61 -17.26
C VAL A 177 17.71 -7.21 -18.62
N THR A 178 17.86 -8.55 -18.70
CA THR A 178 18.19 -9.25 -19.96
C THR A 178 16.99 -9.42 -20.89
N ALA A 179 15.77 -9.29 -20.38
CA ALA A 179 14.54 -9.35 -21.17
C ALA A 179 14.51 -8.18 -22.18
N ARG A 180 14.27 -8.48 -23.45
CA ARG A 180 14.09 -7.44 -24.48
C ARG A 180 12.72 -6.80 -24.43
N GLN A 181 11.69 -7.61 -24.12
CA GLN A 181 10.28 -7.21 -24.04
C GLN A 181 9.57 -8.09 -22.99
N GLY A 182 8.32 -7.76 -22.67
CA GLY A 182 7.48 -8.52 -21.77
C GLY A 182 7.27 -7.86 -20.41
N ILE A 183 6.44 -8.49 -19.58
CA ILE A 183 5.96 -7.91 -18.32
C ILE A 183 7.11 -7.60 -17.34
N LEU A 184 8.11 -8.48 -17.23
CA LEU A 184 9.24 -8.25 -16.32
C LEU A 184 10.07 -7.04 -16.72
N LYS A 185 10.24 -6.79 -18.04
CA LYS A 185 10.93 -5.57 -18.52
C LYS A 185 10.13 -4.32 -18.17
N GLY A 186 8.81 -4.36 -18.36
CA GLY A 186 7.91 -3.28 -17.97
C GLY A 186 7.95 -3.04 -16.46
N ASN A 187 7.92 -4.10 -15.64
CA ASN A 187 8.02 -3.99 -14.18
C ASN A 187 9.36 -3.39 -13.72
N LEU A 188 10.47 -3.81 -14.34
CA LEU A 188 11.80 -3.24 -14.04
C LEU A 188 11.83 -1.75 -14.36
N LEU A 189 11.31 -1.36 -15.53
CA LEU A 189 11.30 0.05 -15.94
C LEU A 189 10.42 0.89 -15.01
N ALA A 190 9.24 0.40 -14.66
CA ALA A 190 8.34 1.08 -13.73
C ALA A 190 8.98 1.22 -12.33
N THR A 191 9.58 0.15 -11.81
CA THR A 191 10.28 0.18 -10.51
C THR A 191 11.48 1.12 -10.55
N ALA A 192 12.29 1.07 -11.62
CA ALA A 192 13.40 1.99 -11.80
C ALA A 192 12.94 3.45 -11.89
N THR A 193 11.84 3.72 -12.59
CA THR A 193 11.22 5.06 -12.67
C THR A 193 10.77 5.53 -11.29
N LEU A 194 10.07 4.68 -10.51
CA LEU A 194 9.66 5.00 -9.14
C LEU A 194 10.87 5.36 -8.26
N LEU A 195 11.90 4.51 -8.27
CA LEU A 195 13.12 4.74 -7.47
C LEU A 195 13.88 5.99 -7.94
N THR A 196 13.92 6.26 -9.25
CA THR A 196 14.52 7.48 -9.81
C THR A 196 13.77 8.73 -9.35
N ILE A 197 12.42 8.69 -9.39
CA ILE A 197 11.59 9.80 -8.90
C ILE A 197 11.83 10.04 -7.40
N VAL A 198 11.84 8.98 -6.59
CA VAL A 198 12.12 9.08 -5.14
C VAL A 198 13.53 9.64 -4.91
N GLY A 199 14.55 9.14 -5.61
CA GLY A 199 15.91 9.63 -5.50
C GLY A 199 16.07 11.09 -5.94
N PHE A 200 15.47 11.46 -7.08
CA PHE A 200 15.49 12.84 -7.57
C PHE A 200 14.73 13.80 -6.65
N SER A 201 13.57 13.38 -6.13
CA SER A 201 12.82 14.13 -5.12
C SER A 201 13.66 14.32 -3.84
N GLY A 202 14.39 13.28 -3.42
CA GLY A 202 15.32 13.38 -2.28
C GLY A 202 16.42 14.41 -2.51
N LEU A 203 17.02 14.45 -3.69
CA LEU A 203 18.02 15.47 -4.06
C LEU A 203 17.39 16.88 -4.09
N LEU A 204 16.23 17.02 -4.72
CA LEU A 204 15.50 18.30 -4.74
C LEU A 204 15.23 18.80 -3.31
N VAL A 205 14.66 17.97 -2.46
CA VAL A 205 14.38 18.28 -1.06
C VAL A 205 15.66 18.67 -0.31
N LEU A 206 16.76 17.94 -0.54
CA LEU A 206 18.04 18.23 0.09
C LEU A 206 18.53 19.66 -0.27
N PHE A 207 18.48 20.02 -1.56
CA PHE A 207 18.98 21.31 -2.03
C PHE A 207 18.02 22.47 -1.79
N THR A 208 16.70 22.25 -1.88
CA THR A 208 15.71 23.36 -1.80
C THR A 208 15.13 23.56 -0.40
N MET A 209 15.15 22.55 0.45
CA MET A 209 14.55 22.61 1.79
C MET A 209 15.60 22.44 2.89
N ILE A 210 16.38 21.34 2.86
CA ILE A 210 17.28 20.99 3.96
C ILE A 210 18.49 21.94 4.02
N PHE A 211 19.22 22.14 2.93
CA PHE A 211 20.37 23.05 2.93
C PHE A 211 20.01 24.50 3.27
N PRO A 212 18.96 25.13 2.71
CA PRO A 212 18.59 26.49 3.08
C PRO A 212 18.13 26.63 4.53
N ALA A 213 17.52 25.58 5.12
CA ALA A 213 17.07 25.61 6.51
C ALA A 213 18.16 25.25 7.54
N LEU A 214 19.30 24.72 7.09
CA LEU A 214 20.39 24.27 7.97
C LEU A 214 20.95 25.36 8.92
N PRO A 215 21.11 26.65 8.52
CA PRO A 215 21.55 27.70 9.43
C PRO A 215 20.63 27.89 10.64
N ALA A 216 19.31 27.71 10.46
CA ALA A 216 18.33 27.89 11.53
C ALA A 216 18.51 26.86 12.67
N VAL A 217 18.91 25.63 12.35
CA VAL A 217 19.11 24.59 13.36
C VAL A 217 20.50 24.63 14.00
N ARG A 218 21.50 25.12 13.28
CA ARG A 218 22.90 25.21 13.80
C ARG A 218 23.06 26.13 15.00
N GLN A 219 22.16 27.11 15.17
CA GLN A 219 22.20 28.08 16.26
C GLN A 219 21.41 27.67 17.51
N THR A 220 20.81 26.44 17.48
CA THR A 220 20.02 25.93 18.60
C THR A 220 20.77 24.84 19.39
N SER A 221 20.21 24.49 20.56
CA SER A 221 20.80 23.40 21.36
C SER A 221 20.73 22.05 20.62
N VAL A 222 21.76 21.23 20.79
CA VAL A 222 21.84 19.90 20.16
C VAL A 222 20.64 19.00 20.55
N ALA A 223 20.16 19.11 21.79
CA ALA A 223 19.02 18.36 22.27
C ALA A 223 17.75 18.73 21.51
N LEU A 224 17.44 20.05 21.37
CA LEU A 224 16.29 20.51 20.62
C LEU A 224 16.40 20.19 19.12
N ALA A 225 17.60 20.38 18.54
CA ALA A 225 17.85 20.04 17.15
C ALA A 225 17.53 18.55 16.86
N ARG A 226 18.02 17.63 17.68
CA ARG A 226 17.80 16.19 17.52
C ARG A 226 16.34 15.78 17.77
N LEU A 227 15.78 16.17 18.93
CA LEU A 227 14.42 15.78 19.30
C LEU A 227 13.37 16.37 18.36
N GLY A 228 13.50 17.67 18.01
CA GLY A 228 12.61 18.33 17.07
C GLY A 228 12.72 17.72 15.67
N THR A 229 13.93 17.49 15.17
CA THR A 229 14.13 16.84 13.86
C THR A 229 13.49 15.46 13.82
N LEU A 230 13.71 14.61 14.84
CA LEU A 230 13.07 13.30 14.89
C LEU A 230 11.54 13.37 15.00
N TYR A 231 11.03 14.32 15.80
CA TYR A 231 9.59 14.51 15.95
C TYR A 231 8.92 14.85 14.62
N PHE A 232 9.43 15.88 13.91
CA PHE A 232 8.83 16.32 12.64
C PHE A 232 9.09 15.37 11.48
N LEU A 233 10.21 14.65 11.50
CA LEU A 233 10.47 13.55 10.57
C LEU A 233 9.41 12.44 10.70
N LEU A 234 9.17 11.99 11.94
CA LEU A 234 8.19 10.91 12.19
C LEU A 234 6.75 11.31 11.88
N ILE A 235 6.36 12.57 12.14
CA ILE A 235 5.04 13.08 11.74
C ILE A 235 4.90 13.08 10.23
N GLY A 236 5.89 13.60 9.49
CA GLY A 236 5.84 13.65 8.03
C GLY A 236 5.80 12.26 7.40
N LEU A 237 6.66 11.35 7.86
CA LEU A 237 6.64 9.95 7.42
C LEU A 237 5.31 9.29 7.77
N GLY A 238 4.91 9.31 9.05
CA GLY A 238 3.73 8.62 9.55
C GLY A 238 2.45 9.08 8.85
N PHE A 239 2.29 10.38 8.66
CA PHE A 239 1.13 10.95 7.97
C PHE A 239 1.01 10.41 6.54
N MET A 240 2.08 10.51 5.74
CA MET A 240 2.04 10.10 4.34
C MET A 240 1.92 8.59 4.14
N PHE A 241 2.55 7.78 5.01
CA PHE A 241 2.36 6.32 4.97
C PHE A 241 0.91 5.93 5.20
N VAL A 242 0.22 6.59 6.14
CA VAL A 242 -1.20 6.36 6.42
C VAL A 242 -2.07 6.85 5.27
N GLU A 243 -1.83 8.07 4.78
CA GLU A 243 -2.60 8.65 3.68
C GLU A 243 -2.54 7.80 2.41
N ILE A 244 -1.33 7.44 1.96
CA ILE A 244 -1.14 6.60 0.78
C ILE A 244 -1.75 5.22 0.97
N GLY A 245 -1.52 4.57 2.13
CA GLY A 245 -2.10 3.26 2.41
C GLY A 245 -3.63 3.28 2.44
N LEU A 246 -4.25 4.32 2.98
CA LEU A 246 -5.70 4.49 2.94
C LEU A 246 -6.22 4.72 1.50
N ILE A 247 -5.59 5.60 0.71
CA ILE A 247 -5.98 5.86 -0.68
C ILE A 247 -5.89 4.58 -1.51
N GLN A 248 -4.82 3.80 -1.36
CA GLN A 248 -4.65 2.51 -2.05
C GLN A 248 -5.77 1.52 -1.67
N ARG A 249 -6.10 1.41 -0.39
CA ARG A 249 -7.20 0.55 0.08
C ARG A 249 -8.56 1.00 -0.47
N LEU A 250 -8.80 2.30 -0.53
CA LEU A 250 -10.03 2.88 -1.04
C LEU A 250 -10.16 2.76 -2.56
N SER A 251 -9.04 2.69 -3.29
CA SER A 251 -9.02 2.51 -4.75
C SER A 251 -9.74 1.23 -5.16
N THR A 252 -9.52 0.15 -4.44
CA THR A 252 -10.21 -1.13 -4.66
C THR A 252 -11.68 -1.07 -4.22
N PHE A 253 -11.95 -0.51 -3.04
CA PHE A 253 -13.30 -0.47 -2.44
C PHE A 253 -14.28 0.43 -3.19
N LEU A 254 -13.85 1.63 -3.57
CA LEU A 254 -14.70 2.59 -4.29
C LEU A 254 -14.83 2.25 -5.78
N GLY A 255 -13.99 1.34 -6.29
CA GLY A 255 -14.03 0.84 -7.66
C GLY A 255 -13.50 1.79 -8.72
N HIS A 256 -13.03 2.99 -8.33
CA HIS A 256 -12.41 3.94 -9.23
C HIS A 256 -11.39 4.83 -8.52
N PRO A 257 -10.15 4.97 -9.03
CA PRO A 257 -9.09 5.76 -8.40
C PRO A 257 -9.46 7.22 -8.14
N VAL A 258 -10.26 7.83 -9.02
CA VAL A 258 -10.71 9.23 -8.86
C VAL A 258 -11.57 9.39 -7.61
N TYR A 259 -12.47 8.44 -7.32
CA TYR A 259 -13.27 8.48 -6.09
C TYR A 259 -12.42 8.24 -4.85
N ALA A 260 -11.44 7.34 -4.93
CA ALA A 260 -10.51 7.11 -3.84
C ALA A 260 -9.69 8.36 -3.51
N LEU A 261 -9.18 9.06 -4.52
CA LEU A 261 -8.47 10.32 -4.34
C LEU A 261 -9.41 11.41 -3.81
N ALA A 262 -10.59 11.60 -4.40
CA ALA A 262 -11.50 12.66 -4.00
C ALA A 262 -11.99 12.47 -2.55
N ILE A 263 -12.48 11.28 -2.18
CA ILE A 263 -13.03 10.99 -0.85
C ILE A 263 -11.90 10.81 0.17
N GLY A 264 -10.84 10.10 -0.21
CA GLY A 264 -9.70 9.82 0.66
C GLY A 264 -8.93 11.09 1.00
N LEU A 265 -8.45 11.80 -0.02
CA LEU A 265 -7.64 13.01 0.16
C LEU A 265 -8.44 14.14 0.83
N PHE A 266 -9.67 14.42 0.35
CA PHE A 266 -10.53 15.42 0.97
C PHE A 266 -10.86 15.06 2.41
N GLY A 267 -11.25 13.81 2.67
CA GLY A 267 -11.59 13.32 4.00
C GLY A 267 -10.44 13.45 5.00
N ILE A 268 -9.22 13.04 4.61
CA ILE A 268 -8.07 13.09 5.49
C ILE A 268 -7.58 14.53 5.72
N ILE A 269 -7.55 15.38 4.70
CA ILE A 269 -7.15 16.79 4.84
C ILE A 269 -8.14 17.54 5.72
N LEU A 270 -9.44 17.39 5.46
CA LEU A 270 -10.48 18.05 6.25
C LEU A 270 -10.45 17.62 7.71
N SER A 271 -10.40 16.32 7.97
CA SER A 271 -10.36 15.78 9.34
C SER A 271 -9.07 16.18 10.07
N THR A 272 -7.93 16.18 9.39
CA THR A 272 -6.65 16.65 9.93
C THR A 272 -6.70 18.16 10.27
N GLY A 273 -7.30 18.96 9.38
CA GLY A 273 -7.54 20.39 9.64
C GLY A 273 -8.39 20.64 10.87
N ILE A 274 -9.51 19.90 11.01
CA ILE A 274 -10.37 19.96 12.19
C ILE A 274 -9.60 19.52 13.44
N GLY A 275 -8.84 18.40 13.36
CA GLY A 275 -7.99 17.92 14.46
C GLY A 275 -6.96 18.96 14.90
N SER A 276 -6.35 19.67 13.94
CA SER A 276 -5.43 20.77 14.23
C SER A 276 -6.10 21.90 15.01
N LEU A 277 -7.30 22.32 14.60
CA LEU A 277 -8.08 23.34 15.33
C LEU A 277 -8.46 22.88 16.75
N VAL A 278 -8.93 21.64 16.89
CA VAL A 278 -9.27 21.07 18.21
C VAL A 278 -8.03 20.97 19.11
N SER A 279 -6.85 20.78 18.54
CA SER A 279 -5.58 20.73 19.30
C SER A 279 -5.24 22.03 20.03
N GLU A 280 -5.82 23.16 19.64
CA GLU A 280 -5.67 24.44 20.34
C GLU A 280 -6.41 24.43 21.69
N GLN A 281 -7.59 23.80 21.72
CA GLN A 281 -8.41 23.70 22.93
C GLN A 281 -7.94 22.56 23.86
N LEU A 282 -7.33 21.51 23.29
CA LEU A 282 -6.83 20.34 24.00
C LEU A 282 -5.30 20.20 23.83
N PRO A 283 -4.49 21.12 24.37
CA PRO A 283 -3.05 21.15 24.10
C PRO A 283 -2.32 19.94 24.70
N LEU A 284 -1.45 19.33 23.91
CA LEU A 284 -0.57 18.21 24.30
C LEU A 284 0.67 18.71 25.09
N GLY A 285 0.46 19.62 26.05
CA GLY A 285 1.54 20.25 26.85
C GLY A 285 2.06 19.41 28.01
N SER A 286 1.65 18.16 28.15
CA SER A 286 2.11 17.29 29.23
C SER A 286 2.42 15.88 28.74
N SER A 287 3.41 15.22 29.36
CA SER A 287 3.82 13.85 29.00
C SER A 287 2.66 12.85 28.98
N PRO A 288 1.74 12.79 29.96
CA PRO A 288 0.61 11.87 29.90
C PRO A 288 -0.30 12.12 28.69
N ARG A 289 -0.58 13.39 28.35
CA ARG A 289 -1.43 13.71 27.19
C ARG A 289 -0.78 13.31 25.88
N ILE A 290 0.54 13.49 25.72
CA ILE A 290 1.27 13.02 24.54
C ILE A 290 1.21 11.50 24.43
N VAL A 291 1.43 10.78 25.54
CA VAL A 291 1.35 9.31 25.55
C VAL A 291 -0.04 8.84 25.15
N VAL A 292 -1.08 9.38 25.79
CA VAL A 292 -2.47 9.03 25.45
C VAL A 292 -2.77 9.29 23.99
N TRP A 293 -2.41 10.48 23.49
CA TRP A 293 -2.62 10.83 22.07
C TRP A 293 -1.87 9.88 21.12
N ALA A 294 -0.56 9.70 21.30
CA ALA A 294 0.24 8.82 20.46
C ALA A 294 -0.25 7.37 20.49
N THR A 295 -0.67 6.90 21.67
CA THR A 295 -1.27 5.57 21.82
C THR A 295 -2.59 5.46 21.08
N LEU A 296 -3.48 6.46 21.17
CA LEU A 296 -4.76 6.43 20.45
C LEU A 296 -4.54 6.39 18.94
N VAL A 297 -3.64 7.21 18.40
CA VAL A 297 -3.28 7.18 16.96
C VAL A 297 -2.74 5.80 16.60
N ALA A 298 -1.74 5.33 17.33
CA ALA A 298 -1.06 4.06 17.03
C ALA A 298 -2.03 2.87 17.12
N VAL A 299 -2.83 2.78 18.17
CA VAL A 299 -3.82 1.69 18.34
C VAL A 299 -4.85 1.74 17.23
N TYR A 300 -5.39 2.91 16.89
CA TYR A 300 -6.35 3.04 15.80
C TYR A 300 -5.76 2.52 14.48
N LEU A 301 -4.54 2.96 14.12
CA LEU A 301 -3.88 2.57 12.89
C LEU A 301 -3.44 1.09 12.88
N LEU A 302 -3.06 0.53 14.02
CA LEU A 302 -2.71 -0.89 14.14
C LEU A 302 -3.95 -1.79 14.00
N VAL A 303 -5.10 -1.34 14.50
CA VAL A 303 -6.37 -2.11 14.50
C VAL A 303 -7.12 -1.94 13.17
N LEU A 304 -6.93 -0.83 12.47
CA LEU A 304 -7.60 -0.52 11.21
C LEU A 304 -7.53 -1.67 10.17
N PRO A 305 -6.38 -2.31 9.91
CA PRO A 305 -6.28 -3.42 8.97
C PRO A 305 -7.09 -4.67 9.33
N PHE A 306 -7.58 -4.79 10.56
CA PHE A 306 -8.35 -5.96 11.00
C PHE A 306 -9.87 -5.78 10.84
N TRP A 307 -10.40 -4.58 11.10
CA TRP A 307 -11.84 -4.35 10.99
C TRP A 307 -12.27 -3.78 9.65
N PHE A 308 -11.42 -2.96 9.01
CA PHE A 308 -11.80 -2.27 7.80
C PHE A 308 -12.03 -3.22 6.60
N PRO A 309 -11.25 -4.30 6.37
CA PRO A 309 -11.59 -5.30 5.36
C PRO A 309 -12.95 -5.96 5.57
N ALA A 310 -13.32 -6.24 6.82
CA ALA A 310 -14.64 -6.79 7.13
C ALA A 310 -15.77 -5.78 6.81
N ALA A 311 -15.54 -4.50 7.11
CA ALA A 311 -16.49 -3.43 6.73
C ALA A 311 -16.59 -3.28 5.20
N ILE A 312 -15.46 -3.34 4.48
CA ILE A 312 -15.44 -3.35 3.01
C ILE A 312 -16.31 -4.50 2.49
N ALA A 313 -16.08 -5.73 2.92
CA ALA A 313 -16.82 -6.90 2.48
C ALA A 313 -18.34 -6.80 2.79
N ALA A 314 -18.70 -6.18 3.91
CA ALA A 314 -20.11 -6.00 4.28
C ALA A 314 -20.85 -4.95 3.42
N PHE A 315 -20.13 -3.96 2.89
CA PHE A 315 -20.74 -2.80 2.21
C PHE A 315 -20.32 -2.63 0.74
N GLU A 316 -19.52 -3.53 0.17
CA GLU A 316 -19.05 -3.42 -1.23
C GLU A 316 -20.19 -3.47 -2.26
N GLY A 317 -21.28 -4.20 -1.99
CA GLY A 317 -22.51 -4.20 -2.81
C GLY A 317 -23.37 -2.93 -2.66
N GLY A 318 -23.00 -2.02 -1.75
CA GLY A 318 -23.73 -0.78 -1.51
C GLY A 318 -23.57 0.26 -2.62
N SER A 319 -24.45 1.28 -2.60
CA SER A 319 -24.30 2.45 -3.47
C SER A 319 -22.98 3.18 -3.21
N LEU A 320 -22.54 4.02 -4.17
CA LEU A 320 -21.33 4.83 -4.00
C LEU A 320 -21.38 5.69 -2.72
N LEU A 321 -22.57 6.21 -2.37
CA LEU A 321 -22.75 7.00 -1.14
C LEU A 321 -22.47 6.16 0.10
N VAL A 322 -22.98 4.94 0.17
CA VAL A 322 -22.75 4.02 1.31
C VAL A 322 -21.27 3.70 1.41
N ARG A 323 -20.61 3.35 0.31
CA ARG A 323 -19.17 3.07 0.29
C ARG A 323 -18.34 4.30 0.69
N ALA A 324 -18.73 5.50 0.25
CA ALA A 324 -18.10 6.75 0.65
C ALA A 324 -18.23 7.01 2.17
N LEU A 325 -19.42 6.80 2.75
CA LEU A 325 -19.63 6.96 4.20
C LEU A 325 -18.81 5.96 5.02
N VAL A 326 -18.76 4.70 4.61
CA VAL A 326 -17.89 3.67 5.24
C VAL A 326 -16.42 4.07 5.16
N SER A 327 -15.98 4.61 4.02
CA SER A 327 -14.63 5.13 3.85
C SER A 327 -14.32 6.27 4.81
N LEU A 328 -15.26 7.21 4.99
CA LEU A 328 -15.09 8.33 5.92
C LEU A 328 -15.04 7.87 7.38
N VAL A 329 -15.77 6.81 7.76
CA VAL A 329 -15.68 6.21 9.11
C VAL A 329 -14.26 5.70 9.39
N ALA A 330 -13.54 5.20 8.39
CA ALA A 330 -12.15 4.79 8.53
C ALA A 330 -11.16 5.98 8.51
N ILE A 331 -11.41 6.99 7.68
CA ILE A 331 -10.50 8.13 7.47
C ILE A 331 -10.59 9.15 8.59
N VAL A 332 -11.81 9.56 8.97
CA VAL A 332 -12.02 10.72 9.84
C VAL A 332 -11.35 10.56 11.21
N PRO A 333 -11.45 9.42 11.93
CA PRO A 333 -10.77 9.29 13.21
C PRO A 333 -9.24 9.36 13.07
N SER A 334 -8.65 8.75 12.03
CA SER A 334 -7.21 8.82 11.79
C SER A 334 -6.76 10.26 11.51
N GLY A 335 -7.46 10.97 10.62
CA GLY A 335 -7.14 12.35 10.30
C GLY A 335 -7.29 13.29 11.50
N LEU A 336 -8.40 13.19 12.25
CA LEU A 336 -8.60 13.99 13.47
C LEU A 336 -7.45 13.79 14.47
N LEU A 337 -7.09 12.55 14.75
CA LEU A 337 -6.02 12.25 15.70
C LEU A 337 -4.64 12.71 15.19
N MET A 338 -4.32 12.46 13.92
CA MET A 338 -3.05 12.89 13.31
C MET A 338 -2.92 14.40 13.26
N GLY A 339 -4.03 15.12 13.12
CA GLY A 339 -4.07 16.58 13.06
C GLY A 339 -3.51 17.29 14.31
N PHE A 340 -3.49 16.63 15.47
CA PHE A 340 -2.86 17.17 16.68
C PHE A 340 -1.33 17.25 16.61
N GLY A 341 -0.71 16.37 15.85
CA GLY A 341 0.74 16.13 15.92
C GLY A 341 1.58 17.37 15.58
N PHE A 342 1.33 17.98 14.42
CA PHE A 342 2.14 19.09 13.95
C PHE A 342 2.00 20.34 14.83
N PRO A 343 0.79 20.85 15.16
CA PRO A 343 0.64 22.00 16.05
C PRO A 343 1.19 21.76 17.45
N ALA A 344 1.03 20.55 17.99
CA ALA A 344 1.59 20.23 19.30
C ALA A 344 3.11 20.27 19.31
N GLY A 345 3.75 19.68 18.29
CA GLY A 345 5.20 19.76 18.11
C GLY A 345 5.70 21.19 18.00
N MET A 346 5.04 22.01 17.18
CA MET A 346 5.40 23.41 17.01
C MET A 346 5.31 24.20 18.30
N ARG A 347 4.26 24.01 19.10
CA ARG A 347 4.14 24.65 20.43
C ARG A 347 5.27 24.24 21.37
N LEU A 348 5.62 22.95 21.40
CA LEU A 348 6.70 22.43 22.26
C LEU A 348 8.07 22.96 21.89
N VAL A 349 8.42 22.98 20.60
CA VAL A 349 9.73 23.47 20.17
C VAL A 349 9.83 24.98 20.28
N ASN A 350 8.77 25.74 19.94
CA ASN A 350 8.75 27.19 20.07
C ASN A 350 8.81 27.67 21.53
N ALA A 351 8.30 26.89 22.47
CA ALA A 351 8.45 27.18 23.90
C ALA A 351 9.92 27.08 24.39
N ILE A 352 10.78 26.38 23.66
CA ILE A 352 12.21 26.25 23.96
C ILE A 352 13.02 27.30 23.18
N ASP A 353 12.85 27.33 21.85
CA ASP A 353 13.51 28.22 20.90
C ASP A 353 12.75 28.21 19.55
N ALA A 354 12.32 29.38 19.12
CA ALA A 354 11.56 29.52 17.86
C ALA A 354 12.47 29.63 16.61
N ARG A 355 13.77 29.87 16.76
CA ARG A 355 14.70 30.06 15.63
C ARG A 355 14.77 28.87 14.69
N PRO A 356 14.76 27.57 15.13
CA PRO A 356 14.81 26.44 14.25
C PRO A 356 13.47 26.06 13.58
N THR A 357 12.41 26.85 13.73
CA THR A 357 11.10 26.60 13.10
C THR A 357 11.19 26.30 11.61
N PRO A 358 11.93 27.08 10.78
CA PRO A 358 12.05 26.77 9.34
C PRO A 358 12.67 25.38 9.07
N TRP A 359 13.61 24.96 9.91
CA TRP A 359 14.19 23.62 9.83
C TRP A 359 13.15 22.52 10.08
N PHE A 360 12.33 22.64 11.09
CA PHE A 360 11.32 21.64 11.42
C PHE A 360 10.23 21.52 10.35
N TRP A 361 9.82 22.65 9.75
CA TRP A 361 8.94 22.66 8.58
C TRP A 361 9.59 21.95 7.38
N ALA A 362 10.84 22.26 7.08
CA ALA A 362 11.58 21.65 5.99
C ALA A 362 11.70 20.13 6.18
N VAL A 363 12.06 19.67 7.38
CA VAL A 363 12.19 18.23 7.69
C VAL A 363 10.85 17.51 7.54
N ASN A 364 9.74 18.11 8.03
CA ASN A 364 8.41 17.50 7.89
C ASN A 364 7.99 17.38 6.42
N GLY A 365 8.14 18.44 5.63
CA GLY A 365 7.85 18.41 4.20
C GLY A 365 8.72 17.43 3.44
N ALA A 366 10.03 17.42 3.74
CA ALA A 366 10.98 16.47 3.18
C ALA A 366 10.61 15.01 3.43
N ALA A 367 10.26 14.72 4.68
CA ALA A 367 9.81 13.39 5.11
C ALA A 367 8.54 12.97 4.34
N GLY A 368 7.57 13.88 4.19
CA GLY A 368 6.34 13.61 3.44
C GLY A 368 6.59 13.28 1.98
N VAL A 369 7.42 14.06 1.29
CA VAL A 369 7.75 13.83 -0.12
C VAL A 369 8.41 12.46 -0.32
N LEU A 370 9.37 12.10 0.53
CA LEU A 370 10.05 10.81 0.46
C LEU A 370 9.13 9.65 0.84
N ALA A 371 8.28 9.85 1.83
CA ALA A 371 7.34 8.84 2.30
C ALA A 371 6.31 8.46 1.23
N ALA A 372 5.85 9.40 0.40
CA ALA A 372 4.86 9.13 -0.64
C ALA A 372 5.31 8.03 -1.61
N GLY A 373 6.51 8.15 -2.18
CA GLY A 373 7.06 7.13 -3.09
C GLY A 373 7.47 5.85 -2.37
N THR A 374 8.02 5.95 -1.15
CA THR A 374 8.44 4.76 -0.38
C THR A 374 7.24 3.97 0.14
N ALA A 375 6.10 4.61 0.46
CA ALA A 375 4.87 3.93 0.84
C ALA A 375 4.34 3.04 -0.31
N VAL A 376 4.32 3.56 -1.54
CA VAL A 376 3.95 2.77 -2.73
C VAL A 376 4.91 1.59 -2.91
N ALA A 377 6.23 1.82 -2.81
CA ALA A 377 7.23 0.76 -2.95
C ALA A 377 7.05 -0.35 -1.89
N ILE A 378 6.77 0.01 -0.63
CA ILE A 378 6.52 -0.94 0.47
C ILE A 378 5.20 -1.70 0.23
N SER A 379 4.14 -1.02 -0.21
CA SER A 379 2.86 -1.67 -0.52
C SER A 379 3.00 -2.71 -1.62
N ILE A 380 3.78 -2.43 -2.67
CA ILE A 380 4.06 -3.38 -3.76
C ILE A 380 4.92 -4.54 -3.27
N ALA A 381 5.99 -4.27 -2.53
CA ALA A 381 6.94 -5.28 -2.08
C ALA A 381 6.34 -6.22 -1.03
N PHE A 382 5.54 -5.68 -0.12
CA PHE A 382 4.96 -6.39 1.02
C PHE A 382 3.42 -6.38 0.97
N SER A 383 2.80 -5.31 1.47
CA SER A 383 1.35 -5.09 1.40
C SER A 383 0.97 -3.67 1.83
N ILE A 384 -0.29 -3.28 1.56
CA ILE A 384 -0.87 -2.02 2.03
C ILE A 384 -0.91 -1.97 3.56
N ASN A 385 -1.22 -3.08 4.23
CA ASN A 385 -1.21 -3.16 5.69
C ASN A 385 0.18 -2.89 6.28
N VAL A 386 1.25 -3.40 5.66
CA VAL A 386 2.62 -3.12 6.10
C VAL A 386 2.91 -1.62 5.99
N SER A 387 2.49 -0.95 4.91
CA SER A 387 2.63 0.50 4.76
C SER A 387 1.90 1.25 5.89
N LEU A 388 0.66 0.87 6.21
CA LEU A 388 -0.10 1.44 7.34
C LEU A 388 0.59 1.20 8.69
N TRP A 389 1.15 0.01 8.92
CA TRP A 389 1.88 -0.30 10.16
C TRP A 389 3.21 0.45 10.28
N VAL A 390 3.89 0.75 9.19
CA VAL A 390 5.04 1.67 9.20
C VAL A 390 4.59 3.05 9.68
N GLY A 391 3.47 3.56 9.17
CA GLY A 391 2.85 4.79 9.65
C GLY A 391 2.51 4.75 11.15
N ALA A 392 1.85 3.68 11.61
CA ALA A 392 1.54 3.47 13.02
C ALA A 392 2.81 3.47 13.90
N THR A 393 3.87 2.80 13.44
CA THR A 393 5.16 2.73 14.15
C THR A 393 5.77 4.13 14.33
N CYS A 394 5.65 5.00 13.33
CA CYS A 394 6.07 6.40 13.47
C CYS A 394 5.36 7.08 14.65
N TYR A 395 4.05 6.86 14.83
CA TYR A 395 3.30 7.45 15.94
C TYR A 395 3.63 6.79 17.29
N VAL A 396 3.94 5.49 17.34
CA VAL A 396 4.48 4.85 18.55
C VAL A 396 5.78 5.51 19.00
N LEU A 397 6.70 5.75 18.06
CA LEU A 397 7.99 6.38 18.32
C LEU A 397 7.87 7.86 18.73
N LEU A 398 6.78 8.53 18.37
CA LEU A 398 6.51 9.90 18.81
C LEU A 398 6.29 10.02 20.32
N ALA A 399 5.81 8.98 21.00
CA ALA A 399 5.56 9.03 22.43
C ALA A 399 6.84 9.35 23.24
N PRO A 400 7.93 8.56 23.16
CA PRO A 400 9.15 8.86 23.92
C PRO A 400 9.80 10.19 23.51
N ILE A 401 9.78 10.55 22.21
CA ILE A 401 10.35 11.82 21.72
C ILE A 401 9.53 13.00 22.24
N GLY A 402 8.22 12.91 22.22
CA GLY A 402 7.32 13.94 22.74
C GLY A 402 7.47 14.13 24.25
N ILE A 403 7.64 13.06 25.02
CA ILE A 403 7.95 13.12 26.45
C ILE A 403 9.26 13.90 26.68
N ALA A 404 10.30 13.58 25.92
CA ALA A 404 11.60 14.25 26.02
C ALA A 404 11.50 15.75 25.67
N LEU A 405 10.72 16.11 24.63
CA LEU A 405 10.46 17.50 24.25
C LEU A 405 9.69 18.25 25.37
N VAL A 406 8.67 17.66 25.98
CA VAL A 406 7.95 18.24 27.12
C VAL A 406 8.89 18.46 28.31
N ALA A 407 9.74 17.49 28.62
CA ALA A 407 10.71 17.64 29.72
C ALA A 407 11.68 18.79 29.45
N THR A 408 12.18 18.92 28.23
CA THR A 408 13.09 20.01 27.81
C THR A 408 12.41 21.36 27.88
N SER A 409 11.16 21.48 27.40
CA SER A 409 10.40 22.74 27.44
C SER A 409 10.12 23.23 28.86
N ARG A 410 9.76 22.29 29.75
CA ARG A 410 9.55 22.61 31.18
C ARG A 410 10.84 22.99 31.90
N GLY A 411 11.96 22.34 31.58
CA GLY A 411 13.27 22.69 32.10
C GLY A 411 13.65 24.13 31.75
N ARG A 412 13.42 24.51 30.48
CA ARG A 412 13.69 25.87 30.00
C ARG A 412 12.80 26.93 30.69
N ALA A 413 11.51 26.64 30.84
CA ALA A 413 10.59 27.55 31.56
C ALA A 413 11.02 27.80 32.99
N ARG A 414 11.43 26.74 33.72
CA ARG A 414 11.94 26.87 35.11
C ARG A 414 13.23 27.67 35.18
N SER A 415 14.14 27.50 34.24
CA SER A 415 15.40 28.27 34.21
C SER A 415 15.18 29.78 33.97
N LEU A 416 14.20 30.15 33.15
CA LEU A 416 13.82 31.53 32.90
C LEU A 416 13.21 32.19 34.14
N ILE A 417 12.28 31.49 34.81
CA ILE A 417 11.69 31.97 36.08
C ILE A 417 12.77 32.18 37.18
N ALA A 418 13.69 31.21 37.28
CA ALA A 418 14.79 31.32 38.25
C ALA A 418 15.74 32.48 37.95
N ALA A 419 16.00 32.78 36.68
CA ALA A 419 16.81 33.93 36.26
C ALA A 419 16.12 35.26 36.57
N GLU A 420 14.81 35.36 36.30
CA GLU A 420 14.00 36.55 36.57
C GLU A 420 13.87 36.84 38.07
N THR A 421 13.77 35.79 38.90
CA THR A 421 13.73 35.95 40.37
C THR A 421 15.08 36.28 40.99
N ALA A 422 16.21 36.00 40.31
CA ALA A 422 17.55 36.30 40.77
C ALA A 422 18.02 37.74 40.41
N GLU A 423 17.39 38.43 39.46
CA GLU A 423 17.80 39.76 38.98
C GLU A 423 17.43 40.92 39.96
N PRO A 424 16.36 40.88 40.78
CA PRO A 424 16.07 41.98 41.73
C PRO A 424 17.11 42.15 42.84
N ALA A 425 17.97 41.16 43.11
CA ALA A 425 18.99 41.25 44.15
C ALA A 425 20.27 42.02 43.75
N ARG A 426 20.41 42.41 42.47
CA ARG A 426 21.60 43.16 41.97
C ARG A 426 21.41 44.65 41.76
N ILE A 427 20.22 45.21 41.97
CA ILE A 427 19.92 46.66 41.81
C ILE A 427 19.79 47.36 43.19
N GLY A 428 20.09 46.72 44.27
CA GLY A 428 19.96 47.25 45.63
C GLY A 428 21.30 47.31 46.37
N VAL A 429 22.33 48.00 45.83
CA VAL A 429 23.48 48.49 46.61
C VAL A 429 23.95 49.85 45.99
#